data_0d8e8631fae8b03f3e3fc373813be599
#
_entry.id   0d8e8631fae8b03f3e3fc373813be599
#
_cell.length_a   1.000
_cell.length_b   1.000
_cell.length_c   1.000
_cell.angle_alpha   90.00
_cell.angle_beta   90.00
_cell.angle_gamma   90.00
#
_symmetry.space_group_name_H-M   'P 1'
#
loop_
_entity.id
_entity.type
_entity.pdbx_description
1 polymer ?
#
loop_
_entity_poly.entity_id
_entity_poly.type
_entity_poly.pdbx_seq_one_letter_code
_entity_poly.pdbx_strand_id
1 'polypeptide(L)' 'MDNNYSGMAVGVFELDNLVACFVALDAASKAANVKIQSVERNRLKSGACVKMRGSVSDVNAAMEVALEA' A
#
# COMPACT_ATOMS: atom_id res chain seq x y z
N MET A 1 -17.08 -13.72 -3.05
CA MET A 1 -16.48 -12.44 -2.66
C MET A 1 -17.38 -11.70 -1.70
N ASP A 2 -16.81 -11.09 -0.70
CA ASP A 2 -17.56 -10.32 0.28
C ASP A 2 -18.10 -9.03 -0.35
N ASN A 3 -19.38 -8.76 -0.15
CA ASN A 3 -20.03 -7.56 -0.67
C ASN A 3 -19.46 -6.27 -0.10
N ASN A 4 -18.77 -6.34 1.05
CA ASN A 4 -18.13 -5.17 1.68
C ASN A 4 -17.03 -4.57 0.83
N TYR A 5 -16.53 -5.30 -0.16
CA TYR A 5 -15.46 -4.84 -1.04
C TYR A 5 -15.94 -4.43 -2.42
N SER A 6 -17.25 -4.43 -2.62
CA SER A 6 -17.83 -4.00 -3.88
C SER A 6 -17.48 -2.54 -4.15
N GLY A 7 -16.92 -2.25 -5.31
CA GLY A 7 -16.51 -0.90 -5.67
C GLY A 7 -15.17 -0.46 -5.10
N MET A 8 -14.47 -1.35 -4.36
CA MET A 8 -13.17 -1.03 -3.80
C MET A 8 -12.05 -1.60 -4.66
N ALA A 9 -10.89 -0.98 -4.54
CA ALA A 9 -9.68 -1.43 -5.22
C ALA A 9 -8.63 -1.87 -4.20
N VAL A 10 -7.71 -2.69 -4.66
CA VAL A 10 -6.58 -3.16 -3.87
C VAL A 10 -5.30 -2.73 -4.57
N GLY A 11 -4.39 -2.12 -3.80
CA GLY A 11 -3.06 -1.79 -4.28
C GLY A 11 -2.03 -2.61 -3.53
N VAL A 12 -1.03 -3.10 -4.25
CA VAL A 12 0.07 -3.87 -3.67
C VAL A 12 1.38 -3.29 -4.18
N PHE A 13 2.31 -3.03 -3.28
CA PHE A 13 3.66 -2.68 -3.69
C PHE A 13 4.69 -3.36 -2.80
N GLU A 14 5.88 -3.52 -3.34
CA GLU A 14 6.97 -4.20 -2.66
C GLU A 14 8.23 -3.34 -2.77
N LEU A 15 8.93 -3.18 -1.66
CA LEU A 15 10.19 -2.46 -1.60
C LEU A 15 11.26 -3.34 -0.95
N ASP A 16 12.48 -3.20 -1.42
CA ASP A 16 13.60 -4.02 -0.95
C ASP A 16 14.18 -3.55 0.37
N ASN A 17 13.82 -2.35 0.80
CA ASN A 17 14.34 -1.75 2.02
C ASN A 17 13.18 -1.47 2.98
N LEU A 18 13.28 -2.00 4.20
CA LEU A 18 12.21 -1.87 5.18
C LEU A 18 11.96 -0.41 5.59
N VAL A 19 13.01 0.38 5.74
CA VAL A 19 12.87 1.80 6.08
C VAL A 19 12.17 2.53 4.95
N ALA A 20 12.57 2.29 3.71
CA ALA A 20 11.91 2.88 2.55
C ALA A 20 10.44 2.46 2.48
N CYS A 21 10.13 1.22 2.85
CA CYS A 21 8.77 0.73 2.88
C CYS A 21 7.91 1.51 3.89
N PHE A 22 8.43 1.78 5.08
CA PHE A 22 7.70 2.56 6.08
C PHE A 22 7.52 4.01 5.66
N VAL A 23 8.51 4.61 5.02
CA VAL A 23 8.41 5.97 4.48
C VAL A 23 7.32 6.03 3.41
N ALA A 24 7.33 5.07 2.49
CA ALA A 24 6.32 4.99 1.44
C ALA A 24 4.92 4.77 2.00
N LEU A 25 4.82 3.91 3.01
CA LEU A 25 3.56 3.62 3.69
C LEU A 25 2.98 4.86 4.37
N ASP A 26 3.83 5.59 5.07
CA ASP A 26 3.40 6.82 5.74
C ASP A 26 2.92 7.86 4.73
N ALA A 27 3.68 8.06 3.65
CA ALA A 27 3.31 8.99 2.59
C ALA A 27 1.99 8.61 1.94
N ALA A 28 1.80 7.32 1.65
CA ALA A 28 0.59 6.82 1.02
C ALA A 28 -0.63 7.04 1.92
N SER A 29 -0.51 6.76 3.21
CA SER A 29 -1.63 6.89 4.14
C SER A 29 -2.00 8.35 4.41
N LYS A 30 -1.09 9.28 4.22
CA LYS A 30 -1.37 10.71 4.33
C LYS A 30 -1.97 11.31 3.05
N ALA A 31 -1.67 10.70 1.91
CA ALA A 31 -2.08 11.23 0.61
C ALA A 31 -3.52 10.89 0.25
N ALA A 32 -4.05 9.79 0.75
CA ALA A 32 -5.35 9.30 0.34
C ALA A 32 -6.01 8.48 1.45
N ASN A 33 -7.32 8.31 1.35
CA ASN A 33 -8.09 7.54 2.32
C ASN A 33 -8.00 6.04 1.98
N VAL A 34 -6.91 5.41 2.38
CA VAL A 34 -6.71 3.98 2.18
C VAL A 34 -6.50 3.30 3.52
N LYS A 35 -6.86 2.02 3.58
CA LYS A 35 -6.59 1.18 4.73
C LYS A 35 -5.45 0.24 4.40
N ILE A 36 -4.48 0.16 5.30
CA ILE A 36 -3.39 -0.80 5.17
C ILE A 36 -3.92 -2.15 5.64
N GLN A 37 -3.93 -3.09 4.74
CA GLN A 37 -4.48 -4.42 5.01
C GLN A 37 -3.44 -5.36 5.58
N SER A 38 -2.24 -5.34 5.02
CA SER A 38 -1.15 -6.16 5.53
C SER A 38 0.19 -5.56 5.13
N VAL A 39 1.19 -5.83 5.95
CA VAL A 39 2.59 -5.54 5.66
C VAL A 39 3.34 -6.83 5.96
N GLU A 40 3.87 -7.48 4.92
CA GLU A 40 4.55 -8.75 5.06
C GLU A 40 6.01 -8.60 4.70
N ARG A 41 6.87 -9.11 5.56
CA ARG A 41 8.31 -9.06 5.31
C ARG A 41 8.68 -10.04 4.20
N ASN A 42 9.57 -9.59 3.33
CA ASN A 42 10.12 -10.42 2.29
C ASN A 42 11.22 -11.30 2.88
N ARG A 43 11.11 -12.62 2.72
CA ARG A 43 12.07 -13.57 3.29
C ARG A 43 13.46 -13.48 2.66
N LEU A 44 13.51 -13.09 1.39
CA LEU A 44 14.75 -13.11 0.62
C LEU A 44 15.44 -11.76 0.59
N LYS A 45 14.77 -10.72 1.04
CA LYS A 45 15.28 -9.35 1.00
C LYS A 45 14.93 -8.65 2.30
N SER A 46 15.56 -7.52 2.54
CA SER A 46 15.32 -6.72 3.74
C SER A 46 14.10 -5.80 3.64
N GLY A 47 13.24 -6.02 2.67
CA GLY A 47 12.07 -5.21 2.42
C GLY A 47 10.77 -5.82 2.88
N ALA A 48 9.68 -5.29 2.36
CA ALA A 48 8.35 -5.75 2.69
C ALA A 48 7.38 -5.54 1.54
N CYS A 49 6.32 -6.31 1.55
CA CYS A 49 5.18 -6.19 0.63
C CYS A 49 4.02 -5.56 1.39
N VAL A 50 3.48 -4.48 0.85
CA VAL A 50 2.37 -3.74 1.47
C VAL A 50 1.12 -3.90 0.62
N LYS A 51 0.01 -4.23 1.27
CA LYS A 51 -1.29 -4.33 0.64
C LYS A 51 -2.22 -3.31 1.25
N MET A 52 -2.86 -2.50 0.41
CA MET A 52 -3.78 -1.48 0.85
C MET A 52 -5.10 -1.57 0.10
N ARG A 53 -6.15 -0.97 0.66
CA ARG A 53 -7.49 -1.03 0.11
C ARG A 53 -8.19 0.32 0.27
N GLY A 54 -8.98 0.67 -0.74
CA GLY A 54 -9.76 1.90 -0.75
C GLY A 54 -10.52 2.04 -2.05
N SER A 55 -11.05 3.23 -2.32
CA SER A 55 -11.64 3.50 -3.61
C SER A 55 -10.57 3.45 -4.70
N VAL A 56 -10.98 3.31 -5.96
CA VAL A 56 -10.04 3.26 -7.08
C VAL A 56 -9.16 4.51 -7.10
N SER A 57 -9.75 5.70 -6.96
CA SER A 57 -8.96 6.93 -7.01
C SER A 57 -8.06 7.08 -5.79
N ASP A 58 -8.49 6.66 -4.60
CA ASP A 58 -7.65 6.73 -3.41
C ASP A 58 -6.46 5.76 -3.51
N VAL A 59 -6.69 4.54 -3.98
CA VAL A 59 -5.61 3.57 -4.15
C VAL A 59 -4.61 4.05 -5.19
N ASN A 60 -5.10 4.60 -6.33
CA ASN A 60 -4.21 5.13 -7.35
C ASN A 60 -3.36 6.27 -6.82
N ALA A 61 -3.96 7.20 -6.08
CA ALA A 61 -3.23 8.33 -5.49
C ALA A 61 -2.20 7.85 -4.47
N ALA A 62 -2.58 6.91 -3.62
CA ALA A 62 -1.68 6.35 -2.61
C ALA A 62 -0.50 5.63 -3.24
N MET A 63 -0.75 4.82 -4.28
CA MET A 63 0.29 4.09 -4.98
C MET A 63 1.28 5.02 -5.66
N GLU A 64 0.78 6.08 -6.28
CA GLU A 64 1.62 7.08 -6.95
C GLU A 64 2.57 7.74 -5.95
N VAL A 65 2.04 8.17 -4.81
CA VAL A 65 2.85 8.80 -3.76
C VAL A 65 3.84 7.80 -3.15
N ALA A 66 3.41 6.57 -2.92
CA ALA A 66 4.28 5.53 -2.35
C ALA A 66 5.49 5.26 -3.24
N LEU A 67 5.29 5.23 -4.55
CA LEU A 67 6.37 4.94 -5.50
C LEU A 67 7.31 6.12 -5.70
N GLU A 68 6.88 7.31 -5.36
CA GLU A 68 7.72 8.52 -5.43
C GLU A 68 8.51 8.78 -4.15
N ALA A 69 8.10 8.16 -3.07
CA ALA A 69 8.70 8.42 -1.76
C ALA A 69 10.12 7.85 -1.60
#